data_844cf5b5fd82ba59a503ff99d4c63559
#
_entry.id   844cf5b5fd82ba59a503ff99d4c63559
#
_cell.length_a   1.000
_cell.length_b   1.000
_cell.length_c   1.000
_cell.angle_alpha   90.00
_cell.angle_beta   90.00
_cell.angle_gamma   90.00
#
_symmetry.space_group_name_H-M   'P 1'
#
loop_
_entity.id
_entity.type
_entity.pdbx_description
1 polymer ?
#
loop_
_entity_poly.entity_id
_entity_poly.type
_entity_poly.pdbx_seq_one_letter_code
_entity_poly.pdbx_strand_id
1 'polypeptide(L)'
;MPIQIKLARTPKEIDDALWLRHEVFVVEDGKFGGQPLHGERMVDRFDAFPSVFHVIAYEGREPVATMRLVKDSEGGLPADELFDFDRYRRRAVLETATPVFGSAGMLAIRNQWRRRRDVIRAMFRMAAAVCRREGATHILVAVNAETAGMYERFGFTVLAEKFWNEEIGNHIVPLAGLTDQFVAWAFQGQKETPLSAFQDSFERMVFRSGEK
;
A
#
# COMPACT_ATOMS: atom_id res chain seq x y z
N MET A 1 -5.33 -19.22 13.55
CA MET A 1 -4.40 -18.45 14.43
C MET A 1 -4.70 -16.96 14.28
N PRO A 2 -4.33 -16.09 15.24
CA PRO A 2 -4.53 -14.65 15.09
C PRO A 2 -3.62 -14.12 13.97
N ILE A 3 -4.15 -13.19 13.18
CA ILE A 3 -3.37 -12.45 12.18
C ILE A 3 -2.64 -11.31 12.88
N GLN A 4 -1.35 -11.22 12.64
CA GLN A 4 -0.51 -10.13 13.11
C GLN A 4 -0.14 -9.23 11.93
N ILE A 5 -0.39 -7.91 12.05
CA ILE A 5 0.00 -6.92 11.04
C ILE A 5 1.00 -5.96 11.67
N LYS A 6 2.09 -5.68 10.96
CA LYS A 6 3.20 -4.86 11.45
C LYS A 6 3.97 -4.18 10.32
N LEU A 7 4.81 -3.23 10.67
CA LEU A 7 5.87 -2.78 9.76
C LEU A 7 7.03 -3.79 9.78
N ALA A 8 7.50 -4.17 8.62
CA ALA A 8 8.72 -4.96 8.49
C ALA A 8 9.93 -4.10 8.90
N ARG A 9 10.71 -4.60 9.85
CA ARG A 9 11.89 -3.90 10.41
C ARG A 9 13.15 -4.73 10.35
N THR A 10 13.01 -6.05 10.32
CA THR A 10 14.14 -6.97 10.24
C THR A 10 14.41 -7.37 8.79
N PRO A 11 15.66 -7.71 8.43
CA PRO A 11 15.99 -8.22 7.11
C PRO A 11 15.09 -9.38 6.68
N LYS A 12 14.76 -10.29 7.62
CA LYS A 12 13.83 -11.40 7.33
C LYS A 12 12.43 -10.93 6.97
N GLU A 13 11.87 -9.95 7.68
CA GLU A 13 10.52 -9.45 7.41
C GLU A 13 10.44 -8.71 6.07
N ILE A 14 11.51 -7.99 5.72
CA ILE A 14 11.63 -7.35 4.41
C ILE A 14 11.72 -8.43 3.32
N ASP A 15 12.56 -9.44 3.52
CA ASP A 15 12.67 -10.58 2.60
C ASP A 15 11.35 -11.31 2.43
N ASP A 16 10.61 -11.55 3.51
CA ASP A 16 9.26 -12.15 3.47
C ASP A 16 8.27 -11.30 2.63
N ALA A 17 8.36 -9.98 2.71
CA ALA A 17 7.50 -9.08 1.92
C ALA A 17 7.84 -9.16 0.42
N LEU A 18 9.12 -9.19 0.07
CA LEU A 18 9.61 -9.29 -1.30
C LEU A 18 9.29 -10.66 -1.91
N TRP A 19 9.45 -11.73 -1.13
CA TRP A 19 9.05 -13.08 -1.51
C TRP A 19 7.53 -13.16 -1.74
N LEU A 20 6.74 -12.61 -0.83
CA LEU A 20 5.28 -12.66 -0.94
C LEU A 20 4.75 -11.91 -2.18
N ARG A 21 5.40 -10.82 -2.60
CA ARG A 21 5.09 -10.16 -3.88
C ARG A 21 5.31 -11.09 -5.06
N HIS A 22 6.45 -11.80 -5.09
CA HIS A 22 6.74 -12.77 -6.14
C HIS A 22 5.68 -13.88 -6.15
N GLU A 23 5.40 -14.50 -5.00
CA GLU A 23 4.40 -15.56 -4.89
C GLU A 23 3.02 -15.11 -5.41
N VAL A 24 2.57 -13.91 -5.01
CA VAL A 24 1.23 -13.44 -5.37
C VAL A 24 1.17 -12.95 -6.82
N PHE A 25 2.09 -12.09 -7.23
CA PHE A 25 1.97 -11.45 -8.55
C PHE A 25 2.46 -12.37 -9.68
N VAL A 26 3.55 -13.09 -9.47
CA VAL A 26 4.14 -13.93 -10.52
C VAL A 26 3.54 -15.33 -10.51
N VAL A 27 3.54 -15.99 -9.35
CA VAL A 27 3.13 -17.40 -9.27
C VAL A 27 1.60 -17.55 -9.27
N GLU A 28 0.89 -16.83 -8.35
CA GLU A 28 -0.58 -16.98 -8.24
C GLU A 28 -1.33 -16.24 -9.37
N ASP A 29 -0.89 -15.02 -9.73
CA ASP A 29 -1.62 -14.15 -10.67
C ASP A 29 -1.07 -14.21 -12.11
N GLY A 30 0.08 -14.83 -12.34
CA GLY A 30 0.72 -14.96 -13.67
C GLY A 30 1.11 -13.62 -14.31
N LYS A 31 1.30 -12.55 -13.51
CA LYS A 31 1.71 -11.21 -13.97
C LYS A 31 3.22 -11.15 -14.22
N PHE A 32 3.68 -10.04 -14.82
CA PHE A 32 5.10 -9.80 -15.11
C PHE A 32 5.73 -10.94 -15.95
N GLY A 33 4.96 -11.43 -16.95
CA GLY A 33 5.38 -12.49 -17.84
C GLY A 33 5.34 -13.91 -17.26
N GLY A 34 4.91 -14.08 -15.99
CA GLY A 34 4.78 -15.38 -15.34
C GLY A 34 6.10 -16.15 -15.13
N GLN A 35 7.24 -15.54 -15.48
CA GLN A 35 8.56 -16.14 -15.30
C GLN A 35 9.06 -15.88 -13.88
N PRO A 36 9.59 -16.90 -13.17
CA PRO A 36 10.18 -16.69 -11.85
C PRO A 36 11.29 -15.63 -11.92
N LEU A 37 11.16 -14.60 -11.09
CA LEU A 37 12.20 -13.60 -10.94
C LEU A 37 13.41 -14.20 -10.24
N HIS A 38 14.58 -13.69 -10.53
CA HIS A 38 15.82 -14.18 -9.93
C HIS A 38 15.74 -14.19 -8.40
N GLY A 39 16.01 -15.36 -7.77
CA GLY A 39 15.93 -15.53 -6.33
C GLY A 39 14.50 -15.53 -5.76
N GLU A 40 13.45 -15.68 -6.58
CA GLU A 40 12.03 -15.71 -6.14
C GLU A 40 11.64 -14.48 -5.28
N ARG A 41 12.21 -13.33 -5.61
CA ARG A 41 11.96 -12.04 -4.94
C ARG A 41 11.57 -11.00 -5.97
N MET A 42 10.50 -10.26 -5.68
CA MET A 42 10.09 -9.12 -6.49
C MET A 42 10.62 -7.84 -5.84
N VAL A 43 11.70 -7.32 -6.41
CA VAL A 43 12.45 -6.15 -5.93
C VAL A 43 12.50 -5.12 -7.05
N ASP A 44 12.34 -3.86 -6.71
CA ASP A 44 12.63 -2.74 -7.60
C ASP A 44 13.56 -1.72 -6.93
N ARG A 45 13.95 -0.68 -7.67
CA ARG A 45 14.89 0.35 -7.19
C ARG A 45 14.42 1.09 -5.93
N PHE A 46 13.09 1.17 -5.71
CA PHE A 46 12.53 1.88 -4.56
C PHE A 46 12.73 1.11 -3.25
N ASP A 47 12.82 -0.23 -3.29
CA ASP A 47 12.94 -1.04 -2.08
C ASP A 47 14.24 -0.78 -1.29
N ALA A 48 15.23 -0.12 -1.92
CA ALA A 48 16.49 0.27 -1.30
C ALA A 48 16.46 1.64 -0.59
N PHE A 49 15.39 2.42 -0.74
CA PHE A 49 15.35 3.78 -0.17
C PHE A 49 14.88 3.78 1.29
N PRO A 50 15.47 4.66 2.14
CA PRO A 50 15.08 4.77 3.55
C PRO A 50 13.65 5.32 3.75
N SER A 51 13.06 5.92 2.70
CA SER A 51 11.69 6.44 2.68
C SER A 51 10.63 5.38 2.37
N VAL A 52 11.01 4.09 2.35
CA VAL A 52 10.14 2.95 2.04
C VAL A 52 9.73 2.20 3.29
N PHE A 53 8.47 1.84 3.37
CA PHE A 53 7.88 1.10 4.47
C PHE A 53 7.12 -0.11 3.92
N HIS A 54 7.41 -1.29 4.42
CA HIS A 54 6.69 -2.52 4.10
C HIS A 54 5.73 -2.85 5.24
N VAL A 55 4.44 -2.81 4.97
CA VAL A 55 3.43 -3.39 5.86
C VAL A 55 3.33 -4.86 5.54
N ILE A 56 3.38 -5.72 6.56
CA ILE A 56 3.31 -7.17 6.38
C ILE A 56 2.35 -7.79 7.39
N ALA A 57 1.57 -8.77 6.94
CA ALA A 57 0.68 -9.56 7.77
C ALA A 57 1.14 -11.02 7.82
N TYR A 58 1.07 -11.61 9.01
CA TYR A 58 1.40 -13.01 9.25
C TYR A 58 0.23 -13.77 9.88
N GLU A 59 0.04 -15.01 9.47
CA GLU A 59 -0.66 -16.02 10.25
C GLU A 59 0.38 -16.94 10.90
N GLY A 60 0.55 -16.81 12.20
CA GLY A 60 1.64 -17.50 12.89
C GLY A 60 3.01 -17.02 12.41
N ARG A 61 3.69 -17.83 11.58
CA ARG A 61 4.98 -17.49 10.96
C ARG A 61 4.89 -17.34 9.43
N GLU A 62 3.73 -17.59 8.86
CA GLU A 62 3.51 -17.53 7.42
C GLU A 62 3.12 -16.10 7.00
N PRO A 63 3.84 -15.46 6.07
CA PRO A 63 3.43 -14.18 5.52
C PRO A 63 2.22 -14.37 4.59
N VAL A 64 1.16 -13.58 4.80
CA VAL A 64 -0.12 -13.74 4.08
C VAL A 64 -0.55 -12.52 3.29
N ALA A 65 -0.07 -11.34 3.66
CA ALA A 65 -0.29 -10.10 2.91
C ALA A 65 0.86 -9.12 3.10
N THR A 66 1.14 -8.31 2.08
CA THR A 66 2.09 -7.20 2.17
C THR A 66 1.62 -6.01 1.36
N MET A 67 2.09 -4.81 1.71
CA MET A 67 1.89 -3.56 0.98
C MET A 67 3.12 -2.69 1.16
N ARG A 68 3.53 -1.99 0.10
CA ARG A 68 4.60 -1.00 0.15
C ARG A 68 4.04 0.40 0.22
N LEU A 69 4.65 1.22 1.05
CA LEU A 69 4.41 2.66 1.15
C LEU A 69 5.73 3.37 0.88
N VAL A 70 5.69 4.45 0.13
CA VAL A 70 6.86 5.25 -0.20
C VAL A 70 6.53 6.70 0.09
N LYS A 71 7.35 7.37 0.90
CA LYS A 71 7.33 8.82 1.05
C LYS A 71 8.18 9.43 -0.05
N ASP A 72 7.69 10.49 -0.68
CA ASP A 72 8.41 11.19 -1.75
C ASP A 72 9.78 11.68 -1.27
N SER A 73 10.76 11.54 -2.14
CA SER A 73 12.16 11.90 -1.91
C SER A 73 12.81 12.21 -3.26
N GLU A 74 14.11 12.47 -3.28
CA GLU A 74 14.85 12.67 -4.53
C GLU A 74 14.73 11.49 -5.53
N GLY A 75 14.42 10.29 -5.02
CA GLY A 75 14.18 9.10 -5.84
C GLY A 75 12.83 9.08 -6.54
N GLY A 76 11.91 10.01 -6.22
CA GLY A 76 10.54 10.04 -6.72
C GLY A 76 9.65 8.95 -6.11
N LEU A 77 8.47 8.76 -6.68
CA LEU A 77 7.49 7.76 -6.26
C LEU A 77 7.33 6.66 -7.33
N PRO A 78 7.05 5.40 -6.93
CA PRO A 78 6.78 4.33 -7.88
C PRO A 78 5.60 4.63 -8.82
N ALA A 79 4.62 5.39 -8.36
CA ALA A 79 3.48 5.79 -9.17
C ALA A 79 3.86 6.71 -10.35
N ASP A 80 4.95 7.49 -10.22
CA ASP A 80 5.45 8.40 -11.25
C ASP A 80 6.03 7.63 -12.47
N GLU A 81 6.44 6.38 -12.29
CA GLU A 81 6.89 5.52 -13.39
C GLU A 81 5.72 5.04 -14.27
N LEU A 82 4.51 5.07 -13.74
CA LEU A 82 3.31 4.60 -14.43
C LEU A 82 2.47 5.74 -15.01
N PHE A 83 2.51 6.92 -14.40
CA PHE A 83 1.70 8.07 -14.81
C PHE A 83 2.35 9.39 -14.39
N ASP A 84 2.25 10.41 -15.24
CA ASP A 84 2.71 11.78 -14.94
C ASP A 84 1.73 12.50 -13.99
N PHE A 85 2.13 12.61 -12.73
CA PHE A 85 1.36 13.32 -11.70
C PHE A 85 1.69 14.82 -11.58
N ASP A 86 2.51 15.39 -12.43
CA ASP A 86 2.97 16.78 -12.33
C ASP A 86 1.84 17.80 -12.31
N ARG A 87 0.81 17.62 -13.12
CA ARG A 87 -0.35 18.50 -13.13
C ARG A 87 -1.05 18.52 -11.76
N TYR A 88 -1.20 17.35 -11.14
CA TYR A 88 -1.79 17.25 -9.81
C TYR A 88 -0.88 17.86 -8.74
N ARG A 89 0.43 17.61 -8.80
CA ARG A 89 1.41 18.16 -7.87
C ARG A 89 1.42 19.69 -7.89
N ARG A 90 1.42 20.30 -9.09
CA ARG A 90 1.35 21.76 -9.25
C ARG A 90 0.09 22.35 -8.64
N ARG A 91 -1.05 21.68 -8.81
CA ARG A 91 -2.30 22.10 -8.19
C ARG A 91 -2.27 21.98 -6.67
N ALA A 92 -1.76 20.89 -6.13
CA ALA A 92 -1.63 20.68 -4.69
C ALA A 92 -0.77 21.76 -4.01
N VAL A 93 0.30 22.24 -4.68
CA VAL A 93 1.14 23.36 -4.18
C VAL A 93 0.34 24.65 -4.07
N LEU A 94 -0.66 24.88 -4.92
CA LEU A 94 -1.51 26.09 -4.84
C LEU A 94 -2.56 25.97 -3.72
N GLU A 95 -2.98 24.76 -3.37
CA GLU A 95 -4.02 24.48 -2.38
C GLU A 95 -3.45 24.23 -0.97
N THR A 96 -2.20 23.79 -0.89
CA THR A 96 -1.52 23.40 0.36
C THR A 96 -0.15 24.05 0.43
N ALA A 97 0.15 24.77 1.52
CA ALA A 97 1.40 25.52 1.65
C ALA A 97 2.68 24.66 1.49
N THR A 98 2.65 23.40 1.96
CA THR A 98 3.78 22.46 1.87
C THR A 98 3.24 21.04 1.66
N PRO A 99 2.84 20.69 0.43
CA PRO A 99 2.36 19.33 0.17
C PRO A 99 3.53 18.34 0.31
N VAL A 100 3.27 17.26 1.05
CA VAL A 100 4.15 16.10 1.14
C VAL A 100 3.45 14.93 0.48
N PHE A 101 4.09 14.37 -0.53
CA PHE A 101 3.51 13.27 -1.30
C PHE A 101 3.99 11.92 -0.79
N GLY A 102 3.15 10.92 -0.95
CA GLY A 102 3.47 9.52 -0.72
C GLY A 102 2.78 8.64 -1.76
N SER A 103 3.18 7.40 -1.83
CA SER A 103 2.55 6.40 -2.70
C SER A 103 2.31 5.11 -1.93
N ALA A 104 1.22 4.43 -2.25
CA ALA A 104 0.90 3.09 -1.76
C ALA A 104 0.77 2.14 -2.96
N GLY A 105 1.41 0.99 -2.87
CA GLY A 105 1.41 0.01 -3.96
C GLY A 105 1.86 -1.37 -3.50
N MET A 106 2.07 -2.26 -4.46
CA MET A 106 2.52 -3.62 -4.21
C MET A 106 1.67 -4.36 -3.15
N LEU A 107 0.33 -4.13 -3.18
CA LEU A 107 -0.60 -4.85 -2.31
C LEU A 107 -0.71 -6.29 -2.82
N ALA A 108 0.01 -7.18 -2.19
CA ALA A 108 -0.01 -8.61 -2.46
C ALA A 108 -0.70 -9.34 -1.31
N ILE A 109 -1.76 -10.09 -1.63
CA ILE A 109 -2.53 -10.88 -0.66
C ILE A 109 -2.68 -12.28 -1.23
N ARG A 110 -2.25 -13.30 -0.51
CA ARG A 110 -2.38 -14.70 -0.93
C ARG A 110 -3.82 -15.05 -1.21
N ASN A 111 -4.07 -15.85 -2.22
CA ASN A 111 -5.39 -16.12 -2.79
C ASN A 111 -6.41 -16.54 -1.71
N GLN A 112 -6.02 -17.42 -0.81
CA GLN A 112 -6.88 -17.87 0.29
C GLN A 112 -7.32 -16.77 1.27
N TRP A 113 -6.59 -15.61 1.28
CA TRP A 113 -6.82 -14.47 2.18
C TRP A 113 -7.54 -13.29 1.52
N ARG A 114 -7.70 -13.30 0.19
CA ARG A 114 -8.31 -12.18 -0.59
C ARG A 114 -9.76 -11.90 -0.22
N ARG A 115 -10.48 -12.87 0.34
CA ARG A 115 -11.86 -12.69 0.80
C ARG A 115 -11.98 -12.21 2.24
N ARG A 116 -10.88 -12.14 2.98
CA ARG A 116 -10.82 -11.70 4.37
C ARG A 116 -10.79 -10.17 4.44
N ARG A 117 -11.99 -9.56 4.47
CA ARG A 117 -12.18 -8.10 4.52
C ARG A 117 -11.53 -7.46 5.75
N ASP A 118 -11.48 -8.19 6.88
CA ASP A 118 -10.81 -7.77 8.11
C ASP A 118 -9.30 -7.59 7.90
N VAL A 119 -8.63 -8.53 7.24
CA VAL A 119 -7.21 -8.44 6.92
C VAL A 119 -6.93 -7.26 5.98
N ILE A 120 -7.71 -7.14 4.89
CA ILE A 120 -7.59 -6.04 3.92
C ILE A 120 -7.76 -4.69 4.63
N ARG A 121 -8.81 -4.55 5.44
CA ARG A 121 -9.07 -3.30 6.16
C ARG A 121 -7.95 -2.97 7.14
N ALA A 122 -7.39 -3.95 7.81
CA ALA A 122 -6.29 -3.77 8.72
C ALA A 122 -4.99 -3.36 8.02
N MET A 123 -4.69 -3.93 6.85
CA MET A 123 -3.57 -3.49 6.01
C MET A 123 -3.71 -2.00 5.64
N PHE A 124 -4.91 -1.57 5.20
CA PHE A 124 -5.15 -0.16 4.86
C PHE A 124 -5.14 0.76 6.09
N ARG A 125 -5.58 0.31 7.25
CA ARG A 125 -5.43 1.07 8.50
C ARG A 125 -3.97 1.32 8.84
N MET A 126 -3.14 0.29 8.76
CA MET A 126 -1.71 0.43 8.98
C MET A 126 -1.10 1.38 7.96
N ALA A 127 -1.48 1.25 6.68
CA ALA A 127 -1.02 2.15 5.62
C ALA A 127 -1.39 3.62 5.90
N ALA A 128 -2.65 3.88 6.25
CA ALA A 128 -3.13 5.23 6.57
C ALA A 128 -2.38 5.83 7.76
N ALA A 129 -2.14 5.04 8.79
CA ALA A 129 -1.40 5.43 9.95
C ALA A 129 0.07 5.76 9.63
N VAL A 130 0.73 4.96 8.80
CA VAL A 130 2.11 5.23 8.35
C VAL A 130 2.16 6.51 7.53
N CYS A 131 1.26 6.71 6.55
CA CYS A 131 1.21 7.94 5.75
C CYS A 131 1.09 9.18 6.65
N ARG A 132 0.22 9.14 7.66
CA ARG A 132 0.06 10.23 8.63
C ARG A 132 1.32 10.46 9.46
N ARG A 133 1.94 9.40 9.99
CA ARG A 133 3.18 9.49 10.77
C ARG A 133 4.32 10.13 9.99
N GLU A 134 4.44 9.76 8.72
CA GLU A 134 5.49 10.28 7.83
C GLU A 134 5.17 11.70 7.31
N GLY A 135 4.01 12.25 7.69
CA GLY A 135 3.60 13.61 7.34
C GLY A 135 3.14 13.74 5.89
N ALA A 136 2.84 12.63 5.21
CA ALA A 136 2.26 12.70 3.88
C ALA A 136 0.90 13.39 3.94
N THR A 137 0.68 14.40 3.10
CA THR A 137 -0.59 15.11 2.96
C THR A 137 -1.41 14.57 1.78
N HIS A 138 -0.72 14.08 0.75
CA HIS A 138 -1.29 13.59 -0.50
C HIS A 138 -0.74 12.20 -0.82
N ILE A 139 -1.60 11.32 -1.32
CA ILE A 139 -1.23 9.96 -1.71
C ILE A 139 -1.51 9.80 -3.21
N LEU A 140 -0.49 9.44 -3.97
CA LEU A 140 -0.54 9.20 -5.41
C LEU A 140 -0.45 7.68 -5.64
N VAL A 141 -1.37 7.14 -6.42
CA VAL A 141 -1.39 5.72 -6.74
C VAL A 141 -1.73 5.50 -8.23
N ALA A 142 -1.15 4.46 -8.79
CA ALA A 142 -1.53 3.92 -10.07
C ALA A 142 -1.89 2.44 -9.86
N VAL A 143 -3.16 2.11 -9.97
CA VAL A 143 -3.70 0.81 -9.54
C VAL A 143 -4.37 0.06 -10.67
N ASN A 144 -4.49 -1.24 -10.55
CA ASN A 144 -5.26 -2.05 -11.49
C ASN A 144 -6.72 -1.57 -11.55
N ALA A 145 -7.30 -1.50 -12.74
CA ALA A 145 -8.63 -0.95 -12.97
C ALA A 145 -9.72 -1.62 -12.11
N GLU A 146 -9.57 -2.92 -11.81
CA GLU A 146 -10.52 -3.67 -10.98
C GLU A 146 -10.53 -3.18 -9.52
N THR A 147 -9.45 -2.54 -9.08
CA THR A 147 -9.32 -2.05 -7.70
C THR A 147 -9.61 -0.56 -7.57
N ALA A 148 -9.69 0.19 -8.66
CA ALA A 148 -9.88 1.65 -8.66
C ALA A 148 -11.12 2.08 -7.84
N GLY A 149 -12.27 1.41 -8.02
CA GLY A 149 -13.49 1.70 -7.26
C GLY A 149 -13.36 1.49 -5.74
N MET A 150 -12.37 0.73 -5.28
CA MET A 150 -12.04 0.65 -3.85
C MET A 150 -11.37 1.95 -3.37
N TYR A 151 -10.43 2.49 -4.14
CA TYR A 151 -9.75 3.74 -3.82
C TYR A 151 -10.69 4.95 -3.88
N GLU A 152 -11.64 4.97 -4.81
CA GLU A 152 -12.68 6.02 -4.83
C GLU A 152 -13.48 6.04 -3.52
N ARG A 153 -13.81 4.86 -2.95
CA ARG A 153 -14.44 4.77 -1.63
C ARG A 153 -13.55 5.25 -0.47
N PHE A 154 -12.24 5.31 -0.67
CA PHE A 154 -11.31 5.91 0.28
C PHE A 154 -11.22 7.43 0.16
N GLY A 155 -11.95 8.04 -0.79
CA GLY A 155 -11.93 9.46 -1.08
C GLY A 155 -10.89 9.87 -2.14
N PHE A 156 -10.33 8.90 -2.87
CA PHE A 156 -9.41 9.19 -3.97
C PHE A 156 -10.18 9.61 -5.23
N THR A 157 -9.59 10.52 -5.98
CA THR A 157 -10.11 11.02 -7.26
C THR A 157 -9.33 10.40 -8.41
N VAL A 158 -10.04 9.89 -9.41
CA VAL A 158 -9.46 9.42 -10.67
C VAL A 158 -8.93 10.63 -11.44
N LEU A 159 -7.67 10.56 -11.91
CA LEU A 159 -6.99 11.66 -12.60
C LEU A 159 -7.00 11.54 -14.12
N ALA A 160 -7.13 10.33 -14.63
CA ALA A 160 -7.23 10.04 -16.07
C ALA A 160 -8.01 8.73 -16.31
N GLU A 161 -8.42 8.54 -17.56
CA GLU A 161 -8.99 7.27 -17.98
C GLU A 161 -7.99 6.13 -17.84
N LYS A 162 -8.50 4.91 -17.70
CA LYS A 162 -7.65 3.71 -17.65
C LYS A 162 -6.85 3.54 -18.94
N PHE A 163 -5.62 3.11 -18.82
CA PHE A 163 -4.73 2.79 -19.95
C PHE A 163 -4.07 1.43 -19.73
N TRP A 164 -3.69 0.80 -20.84
CA TRP A 164 -2.97 -0.48 -20.80
C TRP A 164 -1.50 -0.25 -20.42
N ASN A 165 -0.98 -1.06 -19.50
CA ASN A 165 0.44 -1.09 -19.19
C ASN A 165 1.00 -2.48 -19.55
N GLU A 166 1.95 -2.50 -20.49
CA GLU A 166 2.52 -3.72 -21.06
C GLU A 166 3.33 -4.52 -20.02
N GLU A 167 4.08 -3.86 -19.16
CA GLU A 167 4.94 -4.50 -18.17
C GLU A 167 4.10 -5.23 -17.11
N ILE A 168 3.04 -4.57 -16.63
CA ILE A 168 2.14 -5.15 -15.62
C ILE A 168 1.18 -6.16 -16.27
N GLY A 169 0.91 -6.00 -17.59
CA GLY A 169 -0.08 -6.82 -18.29
C GLY A 169 -1.51 -6.53 -17.86
N ASN A 170 -1.83 -5.27 -17.50
CA ASN A 170 -3.16 -4.88 -17.02
C ASN A 170 -3.50 -3.42 -17.34
N HIS A 171 -4.80 -3.10 -17.27
CA HIS A 171 -5.24 -1.71 -17.31
C HIS A 171 -4.98 -1.02 -15.95
N ILE A 172 -4.40 0.16 -16.01
CA ILE A 172 -4.03 0.98 -14.84
C ILE A 172 -4.91 2.22 -14.81
N VAL A 173 -5.30 2.62 -13.59
CA VAL A 173 -6.01 3.86 -13.30
C VAL A 173 -5.17 4.70 -12.34
N PRO A 174 -4.79 5.93 -12.70
CA PRO A 174 -4.11 6.86 -11.79
C PRO A 174 -5.11 7.58 -10.91
N LEU A 175 -4.86 7.58 -9.61
CA LEU A 175 -5.69 8.29 -8.63
C LEU A 175 -4.81 9.08 -7.65
N ALA A 176 -5.41 10.11 -7.07
CA ALA A 176 -4.84 10.85 -5.97
C ALA A 176 -5.87 11.08 -4.87
N GLY A 177 -5.41 11.09 -3.62
CA GLY A 177 -6.26 11.33 -2.46
C GLY A 177 -5.55 12.10 -1.37
N LEU A 178 -6.32 12.71 -0.46
CA LEU A 178 -5.80 13.33 0.75
C LEU A 178 -5.63 12.28 1.85
N THR A 179 -4.49 12.33 2.54
CA THR A 179 -4.21 11.42 3.65
C THR A 179 -5.30 11.49 4.73
N ASP A 180 -5.82 12.68 5.01
CA ASP A 180 -6.87 12.84 6.03
C ASP A 180 -8.18 12.13 5.66
N GLN A 181 -8.57 12.16 4.38
CA GLN A 181 -9.74 11.42 3.89
C GLN A 181 -9.52 9.91 3.98
N PHE A 182 -8.35 9.45 3.58
CA PHE A 182 -7.98 8.03 3.69
C PHE A 182 -7.96 7.55 5.14
N VAL A 183 -7.39 8.34 6.06
CA VAL A 183 -7.40 8.04 7.50
C VAL A 183 -8.82 8.03 8.05
N ALA A 184 -9.65 9.02 7.70
CA ALA A 184 -11.04 9.07 8.14
C ALA A 184 -11.82 7.82 7.71
N TRP A 185 -11.62 7.37 6.46
CA TRP A 185 -12.20 6.12 5.99
C TRP A 185 -11.65 4.89 6.73
N ALA A 186 -10.32 4.81 6.88
CA ALA A 186 -9.66 3.64 7.48
C ALA A 186 -10.13 3.39 8.92
N PHE A 187 -10.40 4.46 9.66
CA PHE A 187 -10.79 4.41 11.08
C PHE A 187 -12.29 4.67 11.33
N GLN A 188 -13.11 4.76 10.29
CA GLN A 188 -14.55 4.97 10.42
C GLN A 188 -15.20 3.90 11.33
N GLY A 189 -15.96 4.38 12.33
CA GLY A 189 -16.66 3.52 13.28
C GLY A 189 -15.82 3.02 14.48
N GLN A 190 -14.58 3.45 14.60
CA GLN A 190 -13.83 3.32 15.84
C GLN A 190 -13.97 4.60 16.66
N LYS A 191 -14.43 4.47 17.92
CA LYS A 191 -14.33 5.56 18.88
C LYS A 191 -12.87 5.96 18.98
N GLU A 192 -12.62 7.25 18.80
CA GLU A 192 -11.33 7.92 18.90
C GLU A 192 -10.18 7.04 19.38
N THR A 193 -9.37 6.58 18.43
CA THR A 193 -8.06 6.06 18.80
C THR A 193 -7.15 7.29 18.84
N PRO A 194 -6.75 7.80 20.01
CA PRO A 194 -5.84 8.95 20.06
C PRO A 194 -4.54 8.58 19.33
N LEU A 195 -3.93 9.56 18.68
CA LEU A 195 -2.62 9.39 18.02
C LEU A 195 -1.59 8.69 18.94
N SER A 196 -1.67 8.86 20.26
CA SER A 196 -0.85 8.16 21.26
C SER A 196 -1.09 6.66 21.30
N ALA A 197 -2.31 6.17 21.10
CA ALA A 197 -2.58 4.73 21.02
C ALA A 197 -2.04 4.10 19.73
N PHE A 198 -1.78 4.94 18.70
CA PHE A 198 -1.07 4.49 17.51
C PHE A 198 0.43 4.30 17.76
N GLN A 199 1.04 5.04 18.65
CA GLN A 199 2.47 4.89 18.92
C GLN A 199 2.80 3.51 19.49
N ASP A 200 1.93 2.95 20.34
CA ASP A 200 2.15 1.63 20.94
C ASP A 200 1.59 0.46 20.11
N SER A 201 0.52 0.68 19.34
CA SER A 201 -0.10 -0.33 18.46
C SER A 201 0.45 -0.33 17.04
N PHE A 202 1.25 0.68 16.67
CA PHE A 202 1.76 0.90 15.33
C PHE A 202 2.64 -0.24 14.81
N GLU A 203 3.22 -0.99 15.71
CA GLU A 203 4.15 -2.04 15.38
C GLU A 203 3.49 -3.41 15.28
N ARG A 204 2.29 -3.55 15.84
CA ARG A 204 1.65 -4.84 15.97
C ARG A 204 0.14 -4.75 16.12
N MET A 205 -0.60 -4.87 15.03
CA MET A 205 -2.04 -5.10 15.09
C MET A 205 -2.30 -6.61 15.10
N VAL A 206 -2.92 -7.10 16.17
CA VAL A 206 -3.29 -8.52 16.32
C VAL A 206 -4.79 -8.63 16.13
N PHE A 207 -5.21 -9.37 15.10
CA PHE A 207 -6.61 -9.70 14.87
C PHE A 207 -6.89 -11.12 15.33
N ARG A 208 -7.87 -11.28 16.20
CA ARG A 208 -8.40 -12.62 16.50
C ARG A 208 -9.39 -12.99 15.41
N SER A 209 -9.16 -14.12 14.76
CA SER A 209 -10.14 -14.70 13.83
C SER A 209 -11.36 -15.11 14.64
N GLY A 210 -12.49 -14.41 14.50
CA GLY A 210 -13.74 -14.85 15.12
C GLY A 210 -14.63 -13.79 15.77
N GLU A 211 -14.24 -12.53 15.82
CA GLU A 211 -15.18 -11.48 16.22
C GLU A 211 -15.96 -11.01 14.98
N LYS A 212 -17.24 -11.46 14.93
CA LYS A 212 -18.24 -11.08 13.92
C LYS A 212 -18.69 -9.64 14.13
#